data_b60f6c539972e3d66fb5239a11c37197
#
_entry.id   b60f6c539972e3d66fb5239a11c37197
#
_cell.length_a   1.000
_cell.length_b   1.000
_cell.length_c   1.000
_cell.angle_alpha   90.00
_cell.angle_beta   90.00
_cell.angle_gamma   90.00
#
_symmetry.space_group_name_H-M   'P 1'
#
loop_
_entity.id
_entity.type
_entity.pdbx_description
1 polymer ?
#
loop_
_entity_poly.entity_id
_entity_poly.type
_entity_poly.pdbx_seq_one_letter_code
_entity_poly.pdbx_strand_id
1 'polypeptide(L)'
;DRKLLLSYKESKQGQMLHEGISEAGAVASATAAGSAYSTHGEPMIPFYIFYSMFGFQRTGDSIWAMADQLGRGFLIGATAGRTTLTGEGLQHADGHSPLIAATNPAVVHYDPAFAYEVAHIMQAGLERMYGKDAENVIYYLTVYNEPVSQPAEPADVDVEAILKGLHKVSTAEGTGPRVQLVASGVGFPW
;
A
#
# COMPACT_ATOMS: atom_id res chain seq x y z
N ASP A 1 8.35 21.05 -8.07
CA ASP A 1 8.00 22.41 -7.62
C ASP A 1 7.26 22.29 -6.27
N ARG A 2 7.88 22.80 -5.19
CA ARG A 2 7.34 22.71 -3.82
C ARG A 2 5.95 23.40 -3.68
N LYS A 3 5.57 24.27 -4.60
CA LYS A 3 4.26 24.94 -4.60
C LYS A 3 3.10 24.03 -5.03
N LEU A 4 3.40 22.92 -5.67
CA LEU A 4 2.39 21.94 -6.10
C LEU A 4 2.16 20.84 -5.06
N LEU A 5 3.01 20.73 -4.05
CA LEU A 5 2.86 19.75 -2.99
C LEU A 5 1.95 20.28 -1.89
N LEU A 6 0.91 19.54 -1.58
CA LEU A 6 0.06 19.82 -0.41
C LEU A 6 0.87 19.56 0.86
N SER A 7 0.77 20.51 1.79
CA SER A 7 1.33 20.34 3.13
C SER A 7 0.22 19.95 4.08
N TYR A 8 0.28 18.72 4.60
CA TYR A 8 -0.63 18.26 5.64
C TYR A 8 -0.05 18.63 7.01
N LYS A 9 -0.90 19.13 7.88
CA LYS A 9 -0.53 19.46 9.26
C LYS A 9 -1.56 18.88 10.21
N GLU A 10 -1.08 18.41 11.34
CA GLU A 10 -1.92 18.05 12.46
C GLU A 10 -2.64 19.29 12.99
N SER A 11 -3.94 19.20 13.16
CA SER A 11 -4.77 20.24 13.74
C SER A 11 -6.10 19.67 14.24
N LYS A 12 -6.82 20.40 15.09
CA LYS A 12 -8.14 19.95 15.62
C LYS A 12 -9.19 19.74 14.52
N GLN A 13 -9.08 20.44 13.39
CA GLN A 13 -9.95 20.30 12.23
C GLN A 13 -9.22 19.63 11.05
N GLY A 14 -7.99 19.16 11.27
CA GLY A 14 -7.18 18.49 10.25
C GLY A 14 -7.54 17.02 10.08
N GLN A 15 -7.04 16.45 9.02
CA GLN A 15 -7.23 15.02 8.66
C GLN A 15 -6.04 14.14 9.06
N MET A 16 -4.97 14.74 9.60
CA MET A 16 -3.85 13.98 10.13
C MET A 16 -4.07 13.68 11.61
N LEU A 17 -4.05 12.39 11.92
CA LEU A 17 -4.08 11.89 13.29
C LEU A 17 -2.70 11.33 13.62
N HIS A 18 -2.01 11.96 14.57
CA HIS A 18 -0.70 11.55 15.01
C HIS A 18 -0.79 10.72 16.30
N GLU A 19 -0.75 9.41 16.14
CA GLU A 19 -0.88 8.44 17.25
C GLU A 19 0.44 8.18 18.00
N GLY A 20 1.53 8.84 17.63
CA GLY A 20 2.86 8.50 18.10
C GLY A 20 3.33 7.15 17.53
N ILE A 21 4.30 6.52 18.21
CA ILE A 21 4.76 5.17 17.85
C ILE A 21 3.84 4.14 18.55
N SER A 22 2.64 3.99 18.03
CA SER A 22 1.62 3.11 18.57
C SER A 22 0.81 2.46 17.45
N GLU A 23 1.27 1.31 16.97
CA GLU A 23 0.59 0.58 15.91
C GLU A 23 -0.81 0.14 16.34
N ALA A 24 -0.98 -0.24 17.61
CA ALA A 24 -2.27 -0.65 18.15
C ALA A 24 -3.28 0.50 18.18
N GLY A 25 -2.86 1.71 18.61
CA GLY A 25 -3.71 2.90 18.58
C GLY A 25 -4.07 3.29 17.17
N ALA A 26 -3.08 3.34 16.27
CA ALA A 26 -3.27 3.72 14.88
C ALA A 26 -4.21 2.78 14.11
N VAL A 27 -4.08 1.46 14.29
CA VAL A 27 -5.00 0.50 13.65
C VAL A 27 -6.41 0.59 14.22
N ALA A 28 -6.57 0.89 15.51
CA ALA A 28 -7.89 1.10 16.11
C ALA A 28 -8.57 2.34 15.51
N SER A 29 -7.86 3.44 15.36
CA SER A 29 -8.34 4.66 14.71
C SER A 29 -8.67 4.41 13.23
N ALA A 30 -7.83 3.67 12.51
CA ALA A 30 -8.09 3.28 11.13
C ALA A 30 -9.33 2.38 11.01
N THR A 31 -9.54 1.46 11.95
CA THR A 31 -10.73 0.60 12.00
C THR A 31 -11.99 1.43 12.22
N ALA A 32 -11.97 2.36 13.18
CA ALA A 32 -13.10 3.25 13.45
C ALA A 32 -13.45 4.10 12.23
N ALA A 33 -12.46 4.68 11.56
CA ALA A 33 -12.67 5.42 10.32
C ALA A 33 -13.17 4.53 9.18
N GLY A 34 -12.54 3.36 8.97
CA GLY A 34 -12.88 2.44 7.89
C GLY A 34 -14.27 1.81 8.00
N SER A 35 -14.84 1.76 9.20
CA SER A 35 -16.21 1.26 9.46
C SER A 35 -17.24 2.39 9.67
N ALA A 36 -16.85 3.66 9.60
CA ALA A 36 -17.73 4.81 9.87
C ALA A 36 -18.93 4.88 8.91
N TYR A 37 -18.76 4.43 7.66
CA TYR A 37 -19.85 4.37 6.69
C TYR A 37 -21.03 3.53 7.18
N SER A 38 -20.77 2.43 7.90
CA SER A 38 -21.80 1.52 8.41
C SER A 38 -22.29 1.90 9.81
N THR A 39 -21.42 2.48 10.64
CA THR A 39 -21.74 2.83 12.03
C THR A 39 -22.34 4.21 12.18
N HIS A 40 -21.99 5.15 11.30
CA HIS A 40 -22.41 6.57 11.38
C HIS A 40 -23.05 7.09 10.09
N GLY A 41 -23.07 6.30 9.01
CA GLY A 41 -23.56 6.73 7.72
C GLY A 41 -22.65 7.71 6.97
N GLU A 42 -21.42 7.91 7.46
CA GLU A 42 -20.45 8.85 6.92
C GLU A 42 -19.19 8.10 6.47
N PRO A 43 -18.93 7.97 5.16
CA PRO A 43 -17.75 7.29 4.69
C PRO A 43 -16.48 8.10 5.01
N MET A 44 -15.53 7.44 5.64
CA MET A 44 -14.18 7.96 5.83
C MET A 44 -13.17 7.05 5.10
N ILE A 45 -12.09 7.63 4.61
CA ILE A 45 -11.05 6.93 3.84
C ILE A 45 -9.76 6.95 4.65
N PRO A 46 -9.52 5.98 5.54
CA PRO A 46 -8.31 5.94 6.33
C PRO A 46 -7.12 5.52 5.48
N PHE A 47 -5.99 6.21 5.69
CA PHE A 47 -4.66 5.82 5.27
C PHE A 47 -3.83 5.56 6.52
N TYR A 48 -3.68 4.31 6.89
CA TYR A 48 -2.84 3.92 8.00
C TYR A 48 -1.42 3.63 7.51
N ILE A 49 -0.49 4.53 7.83
CA ILE A 49 0.91 4.45 7.44
C ILE A 49 1.71 3.92 8.63
N PHE A 50 2.46 2.86 8.43
CA PHE A 50 3.26 2.22 9.46
C PHE A 50 4.63 1.80 8.94
N TYR A 51 5.56 1.58 9.83
CA TYR A 51 6.83 0.96 9.48
C TYR A 51 6.55 -0.50 9.09
N SER A 52 6.88 -0.88 7.86
CA SER A 52 6.45 -2.13 7.22
C SER A 52 6.63 -3.36 8.13
N MET A 53 7.79 -3.48 8.78
CA MET A 53 8.10 -4.59 9.70
C MET A 53 7.09 -4.73 10.85
N PHE A 54 6.50 -3.64 11.31
CA PHE A 54 5.71 -3.64 12.55
C PHE A 54 4.20 -3.60 12.35
N GLY A 55 3.71 -3.42 11.12
CA GLY A 55 2.28 -3.41 10.83
C GLY A 55 1.63 -4.76 11.10
N PHE A 56 1.68 -5.65 10.15
CA PHE A 56 1.04 -6.98 10.28
C PHE A 56 1.62 -7.81 11.41
N GLN A 57 2.91 -7.70 11.68
CA GLN A 57 3.54 -8.48 12.74
C GLN A 57 3.05 -8.08 14.14
N ARG A 58 2.72 -6.81 14.36
CA ARG A 58 2.23 -6.33 15.68
C ARG A 58 0.71 -6.22 15.75
N THR A 59 0.04 -6.00 14.64
CA THR A 59 -1.39 -5.68 14.62
C THR A 59 -2.21 -6.58 13.68
N GLY A 60 -1.68 -7.74 13.30
CA GLY A 60 -2.36 -8.69 12.43
C GLY A 60 -3.77 -9.03 12.92
N ASP A 61 -3.92 -9.34 14.22
CA ASP A 61 -5.22 -9.64 14.82
C ASP A 61 -6.19 -8.45 14.73
N SER A 62 -5.69 -7.24 14.91
CA SER A 62 -6.50 -6.02 14.78
C SER A 62 -6.91 -5.76 13.32
N ILE A 63 -6.08 -6.12 12.36
CA ILE A 63 -6.43 -6.05 10.94
C ILE A 63 -7.48 -7.11 10.59
N TRP A 64 -7.41 -8.32 11.18
CA TRP A 64 -8.48 -9.30 11.09
C TRP A 64 -9.78 -8.77 11.67
N ALA A 65 -9.74 -8.15 12.86
CA ALA A 65 -10.90 -7.52 13.46
C ALA A 65 -11.47 -6.36 12.62
N MET A 66 -10.61 -5.58 11.96
CA MET A 66 -11.02 -4.56 11.01
C MET A 66 -11.79 -5.18 9.83
N ALA A 67 -11.31 -6.31 9.30
CA ALA A 67 -11.98 -7.04 8.23
C ALA A 67 -13.34 -7.60 8.68
N ASP A 68 -13.42 -8.18 9.88
CA ASP A 68 -14.67 -8.69 10.48
C ASP A 68 -15.72 -7.59 10.68
N GLN A 69 -15.27 -6.36 10.94
CA GLN A 69 -16.12 -5.18 11.05
C GLN A 69 -16.47 -4.56 9.71
N LEU A 70 -16.13 -5.22 8.60
CA LEU A 70 -16.35 -4.74 7.23
C LEU A 70 -15.63 -3.39 6.97
N GLY A 71 -14.51 -3.16 7.65
CA GLY A 71 -13.70 -1.96 7.49
C GLY A 71 -13.09 -1.86 6.10
N ARG A 72 -12.92 -0.61 5.63
CA ARG A 72 -12.33 -0.25 4.34
C ARG A 72 -11.18 0.72 4.55
N GLY A 73 -10.20 0.72 3.67
CA GLY A 73 -9.11 1.69 3.75
C GLY A 73 -7.80 1.18 3.18
N PHE A 74 -6.79 2.02 3.33
CA PHE A 74 -5.45 1.74 2.84
C PHE A 74 -4.47 1.54 4.00
N LEU A 75 -3.75 0.44 3.94
CA LEU A 75 -2.61 0.14 4.80
C LEU A 75 -1.34 0.38 3.98
N ILE A 76 -0.45 1.24 4.47
CA ILE A 76 0.78 1.59 3.77
C ILE A 76 1.97 1.14 4.62
N GLY A 77 2.58 0.03 4.23
CA GLY A 77 3.82 -0.45 4.81
C GLY A 77 5.00 0.32 4.26
N ALA A 78 5.45 1.34 4.98
CA ALA A 78 6.57 2.19 4.58
C ALA A 78 7.91 1.57 4.99
N THR A 79 8.98 1.96 4.31
CA THR A 79 10.34 1.41 4.55
C THR A 79 10.35 -0.12 4.44
N ALA A 80 9.64 -0.63 3.42
CA ALA A 80 9.55 -2.06 3.15
C ALA A 80 10.87 -2.62 2.59
N GLY A 81 10.95 -3.94 2.53
CA GLY A 81 12.04 -4.66 1.90
C GLY A 81 13.18 -5.06 2.83
N ARG A 82 14.12 -5.81 2.28
CA ARG A 82 15.28 -6.38 2.99
C ARG A 82 16.61 -5.84 2.50
N THR A 83 16.65 -5.32 1.28
CA THR A 83 17.90 -5.00 0.58
C THR A 83 18.21 -3.51 0.58
N THR A 84 17.23 -2.67 0.87
CA THR A 84 17.33 -1.23 0.71
C THR A 84 17.30 -0.45 2.02
N LEU A 85 17.34 -1.16 3.14
CA LEU A 85 17.43 -0.55 4.47
C LEU A 85 18.82 0.02 4.71
N THR A 86 18.89 1.29 5.02
CA THR A 86 20.13 2.01 5.24
C THR A 86 20.27 2.37 6.72
N GLY A 87 21.01 1.55 7.45
CA GLY A 87 21.38 1.82 8.86
C GLY A 87 20.38 1.37 9.92
N GLU A 88 19.20 0.88 9.57
CA GLU A 88 18.17 0.48 10.55
C GLU A 88 18.43 -0.88 11.21
N GLY A 89 19.25 -1.71 10.60
CA GLY A 89 19.57 -3.04 11.09
C GLY A 89 18.52 -4.11 10.71
N LEU A 90 18.92 -5.36 10.91
CA LEU A 90 18.19 -6.55 10.46
C LEU A 90 16.75 -6.64 11.04
N GLN A 91 16.53 -6.15 12.25
CA GLN A 91 15.22 -6.15 12.91
C GLN A 91 14.15 -5.34 12.18
N HIS A 92 14.54 -4.50 11.23
CA HIS A 92 13.61 -3.71 10.42
C HIS A 92 13.42 -4.27 9.01
N ALA A 93 14.17 -5.30 8.64
CA ALA A 93 14.09 -5.92 7.32
C ALA A 93 12.81 -6.72 7.17
N ASP A 94 11.88 -6.21 6.37
CA ASP A 94 10.58 -6.83 6.12
C ASP A 94 10.50 -7.41 4.70
N GLY A 95 10.19 -8.68 4.61
CA GLY A 95 9.86 -9.37 3.36
C GLY A 95 8.80 -10.45 3.60
N HIS A 96 8.29 -10.55 4.82
CA HIS A 96 7.30 -11.56 5.24
C HIS A 96 5.91 -10.98 5.48
N SER A 97 5.76 -9.67 5.71
CA SER A 97 4.44 -9.05 5.88
C SER A 97 3.47 -9.31 4.72
N PRO A 98 3.89 -9.33 3.45
CA PRO A 98 3.03 -9.75 2.34
C PRO A 98 2.46 -11.17 2.50
N LEU A 99 3.24 -12.11 3.03
CA LEU A 99 2.77 -13.49 3.29
C LEU A 99 1.74 -13.52 4.42
N ILE A 100 1.94 -12.73 5.47
CA ILE A 100 0.99 -12.62 6.57
C ILE A 100 -0.31 -11.97 6.04
N ALA A 101 -0.19 -10.89 5.28
CA ALA A 101 -1.33 -10.21 4.66
C ALA A 101 -2.16 -11.15 3.76
N ALA A 102 -1.51 -11.98 2.97
CA ALA A 102 -2.16 -12.93 2.08
C ALA A 102 -3.01 -14.01 2.78
N THR A 103 -2.85 -14.17 4.09
CA THR A 103 -3.72 -15.07 4.87
C THR A 103 -5.11 -14.49 5.14
N ASN A 104 -5.27 -13.17 5.08
CA ASN A 104 -6.54 -12.49 5.29
C ASN A 104 -7.24 -12.26 3.94
N PRO A 105 -8.40 -12.90 3.70
CA PRO A 105 -9.10 -12.83 2.40
C PRO A 105 -9.65 -11.44 2.07
N ALA A 106 -9.80 -10.55 3.04
CA ALA A 106 -10.22 -9.17 2.83
C ALA A 106 -9.07 -8.23 2.46
N VAL A 107 -7.81 -8.67 2.57
CA VAL A 107 -6.64 -7.84 2.27
C VAL A 107 -6.16 -8.08 0.85
N VAL A 108 -6.08 -7.01 0.07
CA VAL A 108 -5.54 -7.00 -1.29
C VAL A 108 -4.18 -6.33 -1.25
N HIS A 109 -3.11 -7.11 -1.42
CA HIS A 109 -1.74 -6.64 -1.32
C HIS A 109 -1.11 -6.36 -2.68
N TYR A 110 -0.35 -5.26 -2.75
CA TYR A 110 0.50 -4.87 -3.88
C TYR A 110 1.88 -4.44 -3.40
N ASP A 111 2.88 -4.76 -4.21
CA ASP A 111 4.28 -4.34 -4.02
C ASP A 111 4.76 -3.58 -5.27
N PRO A 112 4.26 -2.35 -5.48
CA PRO A 112 4.53 -1.56 -6.67
C PRO A 112 5.99 -1.09 -6.73
N ALA A 113 6.55 -1.01 -7.95
CA ALA A 113 7.90 -0.50 -8.20
C ALA A 113 7.91 1.01 -8.45
N PHE A 114 6.89 1.55 -9.09
CA PHE A 114 6.87 2.92 -9.58
C PHE A 114 5.63 3.70 -9.14
N ALA A 115 5.76 5.02 -9.11
CA ALA A 115 4.71 5.93 -8.65
C ALA A 115 3.42 5.84 -9.48
N TYR A 116 3.51 5.61 -10.79
CA TYR A 116 2.33 5.46 -11.64
C TYR A 116 1.53 4.20 -11.29
N GLU A 117 2.21 3.11 -10.91
CA GLU A 117 1.54 1.88 -10.44
C GLU A 117 0.78 2.15 -9.13
N VAL A 118 1.43 2.85 -8.19
CA VAL A 118 0.77 3.27 -6.93
C VAL A 118 -0.48 4.09 -7.23
N ALA A 119 -0.41 5.03 -8.18
CA ALA A 119 -1.55 5.88 -8.54
C ALA A 119 -2.73 5.06 -9.08
N HIS A 120 -2.49 4.13 -10.02
CA HIS A 120 -3.52 3.25 -10.57
C HIS A 120 -4.12 2.31 -9.52
N ILE A 121 -3.29 1.73 -8.66
CA ILE A 121 -3.74 0.84 -7.58
C ILE A 121 -4.60 1.60 -6.58
N MET A 122 -4.17 2.80 -6.17
CA MET A 122 -4.95 3.63 -5.24
C MET A 122 -6.27 4.09 -5.85
N GLN A 123 -6.28 4.50 -7.12
CA GLN A 123 -7.50 4.88 -7.81
C GLN A 123 -8.48 3.71 -7.90
N ALA A 124 -8.00 2.53 -8.28
CA ALA A 124 -8.83 1.32 -8.33
C ALA A 124 -9.35 0.92 -6.94
N GLY A 125 -8.52 1.06 -5.91
CA GLY A 125 -8.91 0.82 -4.53
C GLY A 125 -10.00 1.77 -4.04
N LEU A 126 -9.91 3.05 -4.37
CA LEU A 126 -10.95 4.03 -4.08
C LEU A 126 -12.27 3.68 -4.76
N GLU A 127 -12.24 3.36 -6.05
CA GLU A 127 -13.44 2.95 -6.79
C GLU A 127 -14.05 1.66 -6.21
N ARG A 128 -13.21 0.66 -5.90
CA ARG A 128 -13.67 -0.62 -5.37
C ARG A 128 -14.26 -0.51 -3.96
N MET A 129 -13.68 0.33 -3.09
CA MET A 129 -14.14 0.47 -1.71
C MET A 129 -15.24 1.49 -1.52
N TYR A 130 -15.28 2.54 -2.35
CA TYR A 130 -16.14 3.70 -2.14
C TYR A 130 -16.97 4.08 -3.37
N GLY A 131 -16.83 3.37 -4.48
CA GLY A 131 -17.64 3.55 -5.68
C GLY A 131 -19.06 3.01 -5.53
N LYS A 132 -19.79 2.93 -6.65
CA LYS A 132 -21.20 2.56 -6.68
C LYS A 132 -21.46 1.13 -6.14
N ASP A 133 -20.59 0.19 -6.48
CA ASP A 133 -20.71 -1.23 -6.10
C ASP A 133 -19.65 -1.59 -5.06
N ALA A 134 -19.59 -0.77 -4.00
CA ALA A 134 -18.53 -0.80 -3.01
C ALA A 134 -18.37 -2.14 -2.29
N GLU A 135 -17.12 -2.63 -2.25
CA GLU A 135 -16.73 -3.87 -1.58
C GLU A 135 -16.03 -3.60 -0.24
N ASN A 136 -16.17 -4.54 0.70
CA ASN A 136 -15.51 -4.48 2.00
C ASN A 136 -14.15 -5.17 1.91
N VAL A 137 -13.17 -4.43 1.42
CA VAL A 137 -11.78 -4.87 1.29
C VAL A 137 -10.82 -3.84 1.86
N ILE A 138 -9.62 -4.26 2.16
CA ILE A 138 -8.54 -3.44 2.68
C ILE A 138 -7.38 -3.52 1.69
N TYR A 139 -6.94 -2.38 1.17
CA TYR A 139 -5.78 -2.32 0.29
C TYR A 139 -4.51 -2.18 1.11
N TYR A 140 -3.55 -3.05 0.89
CA TYR A 140 -2.23 -3.00 1.50
C TYR A 140 -1.16 -2.77 0.43
N LEU A 141 -0.40 -1.69 0.55
CA LEU A 141 0.71 -1.37 -0.35
C LEU A 141 2.01 -1.31 0.44
N THR A 142 3.04 -1.95 -0.07
CA THR A 142 4.42 -1.76 0.41
C THR A 142 5.09 -0.65 -0.38
N VAL A 143 5.75 0.28 0.32
CA VAL A 143 6.51 1.38 -0.26
C VAL A 143 7.89 1.48 0.39
N TYR A 144 8.84 2.05 -0.34
CA TYR A 144 10.25 2.01 0.01
C TYR A 144 10.80 3.40 0.30
N ASN A 145 11.86 3.46 1.11
CA ASN A 145 12.57 4.70 1.43
C ASN A 145 13.82 4.91 0.58
N GLU A 146 14.14 4.00 -0.33
CA GLU A 146 15.24 4.18 -1.27
C GLU A 146 14.87 5.19 -2.37
N PRO A 147 15.67 6.25 -2.56
CA PRO A 147 15.45 7.18 -3.66
C PRO A 147 15.78 6.52 -5.00
N VAL A 148 14.77 6.38 -5.85
CA VAL A 148 14.93 5.91 -7.23
C VAL A 148 14.35 6.93 -8.20
N SER A 149 14.95 7.02 -9.38
CA SER A 149 14.37 7.81 -10.46
C SER A 149 13.05 7.21 -10.91
N GLN A 150 11.99 7.99 -10.83
CA GLN A 150 10.67 7.55 -11.24
C GLN A 150 10.53 7.76 -12.76
N PRO A 151 10.29 6.72 -13.56
CA PRO A 151 10.01 6.87 -14.96
C PRO A 151 8.65 7.56 -15.17
N ALA A 152 8.51 8.21 -16.32
CA ALA A 152 7.18 8.59 -16.77
C ALA A 152 6.35 7.34 -17.07
N GLU A 153 5.05 7.44 -16.86
CA GLU A 153 4.13 6.37 -17.23
C GLU A 153 4.22 6.10 -18.75
N PRO A 154 4.44 4.84 -19.16
CA PRO A 154 4.43 4.49 -20.59
C PRO A 154 3.05 4.75 -21.21
N ALA A 155 3.04 5.27 -22.45
CA ALA A 155 1.78 5.57 -23.14
C ALA A 155 0.91 4.32 -23.44
N ASP A 156 1.53 3.15 -23.42
CA ASP A 156 0.91 1.84 -23.69
C ASP A 156 0.87 0.96 -22.44
N VAL A 157 0.89 1.56 -21.26
CA VAL A 157 0.83 0.81 -19.98
C VAL A 157 -0.46 -0.02 -19.90
N ASP A 158 -0.32 -1.28 -19.54
CA ASP A 158 -1.44 -2.17 -19.28
C ASP A 158 -1.91 -2.03 -17.83
N VAL A 159 -2.82 -1.09 -17.59
CA VAL A 159 -3.37 -0.81 -16.25
C VAL A 159 -4.10 -2.03 -15.68
N GLU A 160 -4.80 -2.81 -16.53
CA GLU A 160 -5.50 -4.00 -16.06
C GLU A 160 -4.52 -5.05 -15.53
N ALA A 161 -3.37 -5.21 -16.19
CA ALA A 161 -2.32 -6.11 -15.74
C ALA A 161 -1.67 -5.62 -14.43
N ILE A 162 -1.46 -4.30 -14.26
CA ILE A 162 -1.02 -3.73 -12.97
C ILE A 162 -2.01 -4.12 -11.87
N LEU A 163 -3.29 -3.92 -12.09
CA LEU A 163 -4.34 -4.22 -11.10
C LEU A 163 -4.49 -5.72 -10.82
N LYS A 164 -4.06 -6.58 -11.74
CA LYS A 164 -3.93 -8.03 -11.53
C LYS A 164 -2.64 -8.43 -10.81
N GLY A 165 -1.75 -7.50 -10.54
CA GLY A 165 -0.51 -7.69 -9.78
C GLY A 165 0.69 -8.13 -10.60
N LEU A 166 0.60 -8.18 -11.93
CA LEU A 166 1.74 -8.49 -12.81
C LEU A 166 1.55 -7.87 -14.20
N HIS A 167 2.42 -6.96 -14.57
CA HIS A 167 2.41 -6.36 -15.91
C HIS A 167 3.78 -6.45 -16.59
N LYS A 168 3.76 -6.36 -17.92
CA LYS A 168 4.97 -6.38 -18.73
C LYS A 168 5.54 -4.98 -18.86
N VAL A 169 6.78 -4.77 -18.42
CA VAL A 169 7.46 -3.48 -18.51
C VAL A 169 8.29 -3.35 -19.78
N SER A 170 8.95 -4.44 -20.19
CA SER A 170 9.79 -4.42 -21.40
C SER A 170 9.78 -5.76 -22.14
N THR A 171 10.23 -5.74 -23.38
CA THR A 171 10.42 -6.94 -24.18
C THR A 171 11.84 -6.96 -24.71
N ALA A 172 12.53 -8.10 -24.56
CA ALA A 172 13.86 -8.28 -25.11
C ALA A 172 13.82 -8.26 -26.65
N GLU A 173 14.77 -7.57 -27.23
CA GLU A 173 14.99 -7.55 -28.68
C GLU A 173 15.76 -8.82 -29.12
N GLY A 174 15.68 -9.14 -30.41
CA GLY A 174 16.43 -10.23 -31.04
C GLY A 174 15.66 -11.56 -31.11
N THR A 175 16.34 -12.59 -31.68
CA THR A 175 15.76 -13.90 -32.04
C THR A 175 16.33 -15.06 -31.20
N GLY A 176 17.21 -14.78 -30.24
CA GLY A 176 17.85 -15.79 -29.40
C GLY A 176 16.89 -16.40 -28.35
N PRO A 177 17.40 -17.29 -27.49
CA PRO A 177 16.65 -17.82 -26.35
C PRO A 177 16.13 -16.67 -25.46
N ARG A 178 14.91 -16.80 -24.99
CA ARG A 178 14.27 -15.79 -24.13
C ARG A 178 14.19 -16.25 -22.68
N VAL A 179 14.46 -15.34 -21.77
CA VAL A 179 14.29 -15.51 -20.33
C VAL A 179 13.33 -14.46 -19.84
N GLN A 180 12.39 -14.85 -19.00
CA GLN A 180 11.49 -13.95 -18.30
C GLN A 180 12.10 -13.58 -16.94
N LEU A 181 12.30 -12.31 -16.69
CA LEU A 181 12.66 -11.77 -15.38
C LEU A 181 11.40 -11.21 -14.73
N VAL A 182 11.18 -11.57 -13.47
CA VAL A 182 10.07 -11.06 -12.66
C VAL A 182 10.66 -10.43 -11.40
N ALA A 183 10.24 -9.24 -11.09
CA ALA A 183 10.65 -8.51 -9.90
C ALA A 183 9.48 -7.68 -9.36
N SER A 184 9.54 -7.29 -8.11
CA SER A 184 8.56 -6.40 -7.47
C SER A 184 9.25 -5.32 -6.66
N GLY A 185 8.51 -4.24 -6.38
CA GLY A 185 8.98 -3.15 -5.56
C GLY A 185 10.32 -2.60 -6.01
N VAL A 186 11.16 -2.23 -5.06
CA VAL A 186 12.50 -1.69 -5.30
C VAL A 186 13.47 -2.70 -5.93
N GLY A 187 13.15 -3.98 -5.93
CA GLY A 187 13.94 -4.99 -6.64
C GLY A 187 13.88 -4.89 -8.17
N PHE A 188 12.88 -4.18 -8.71
CA PHE A 188 12.72 -4.04 -10.15
C PHE A 188 13.78 -3.14 -10.82
N PRO A 189 14.17 -1.97 -10.26
CA PRO A 189 15.19 -1.11 -10.86
C PRO A 189 16.60 -1.72 -10.90
N TRP A 190 16.90 -2.75 -10.12
CA TRP A 190 18.18 -3.45 -10.04
C TRP A 190 18.28 -4.62 -11.02
#